data_7cb0318fafcc814b4b4cd56afa0a02a3
#
_entry.id   7cb0318fafcc814b4b4cd56afa0a02a3
#
_cell.length_a   1.000
_cell.length_b   1.000
_cell.length_c   1.000
_cell.angle_alpha   90.00
_cell.angle_beta   90.00
_cell.angle_gamma   90.00
#
_symmetry.space_group_name_H-M   'P 1'
#
loop_
_entity.id
_entity.type
_entity.pdbx_description
1 polymer ?
#
loop_
_entity_poly.entity_id
_entity_poly.type
_entity_poly.pdbx_seq_one_letter_code
_entity_poly.pdbx_strand_id
1 'polypeptide(L)'
;MFITFEGIEGTGKSTQIALLDELLKGQGVTTLLTREPGGSCLGQELRRLLLHMDNQDMAPPAELFLYLADRAQHVAQVIRPALAEGKWVLSDRFADSTVVYQGYGRGLDPKTLHTLNEVAVGGLWPDLTLLLDLPAETGLNRALARNLRDGKSREEGRFEAEALEFHRRVREGYLTWAALHRERIRVIPAQDSPEAVFQRVKALVEPLLP
;
A
#
# COMPACT_ATOMS: atom_id res chain seq x y z
N MET A 1 16.11 5.15 4.52
CA MET A 1 15.33 5.03 3.26
C MET A 1 13.97 4.42 3.56
N PHE A 2 12.90 5.05 3.10
CA PHE A 2 11.53 4.56 3.24
C PHE A 2 10.88 4.37 1.86
N ILE A 3 10.58 3.12 1.49
CA ILE A 3 10.00 2.75 0.20
C ILE A 3 8.62 2.13 0.44
N THR A 4 7.62 2.58 -0.32
CA THR A 4 6.27 2.02 -0.28
C THR A 4 5.90 1.35 -1.59
N PHE A 5 5.11 0.30 -1.51
CA PHE A 5 4.53 -0.38 -2.66
C PHE A 5 3.03 -0.12 -2.68
N GLU A 6 2.55 0.42 -3.78
CA GLU A 6 1.16 0.78 -3.98
C GLU A 6 0.56 0.09 -5.20
N GLY A 7 -0.73 0.18 -5.35
CA GLY A 7 -1.51 -0.44 -6.43
C GLY A 7 -2.72 -1.20 -5.90
N ILE A 8 -3.63 -1.54 -6.79
CA ILE A 8 -4.85 -2.28 -6.46
C ILE A 8 -4.53 -3.68 -5.90
N GLU A 9 -5.55 -4.41 -5.49
CA GLU A 9 -5.42 -5.81 -5.06
C GLU A 9 -4.88 -6.68 -6.20
N GLY A 10 -4.13 -7.73 -5.86
CA GLY A 10 -3.61 -8.72 -6.83
C GLY A 10 -2.47 -8.24 -7.73
N THR A 11 -1.93 -7.03 -7.54
CA THR A 11 -0.81 -6.51 -8.37
C THR A 11 0.54 -7.15 -8.10
N GLY A 12 0.68 -7.96 -7.05
CA GLY A 12 1.93 -8.65 -6.72
C GLY A 12 2.85 -7.90 -5.75
N LYS A 13 2.35 -6.87 -5.04
CA LYS A 13 3.15 -6.08 -4.07
C LYS A 13 3.98 -6.93 -3.13
N SER A 14 3.36 -7.86 -2.43
CA SER A 14 4.05 -8.69 -1.43
C SER A 14 5.18 -9.53 -2.04
N THR A 15 5.02 -10.00 -3.29
CA THR A 15 6.07 -10.71 -4.04
C THR A 15 7.24 -9.78 -4.33
N GLN A 16 6.97 -8.57 -4.83
CA GLN A 16 8.01 -7.61 -5.17
C GLN A 16 8.75 -7.09 -3.93
N ILE A 17 8.03 -6.92 -2.81
CA ILE A 17 8.64 -6.56 -1.52
C ILE A 17 9.61 -7.65 -1.05
N ALA A 18 9.21 -8.92 -1.14
CA ALA A 18 10.08 -10.04 -0.74
C ALA A 18 11.35 -10.14 -1.60
N LEU A 19 11.21 -9.98 -2.93
CA LEU A 19 12.35 -9.98 -3.85
C LEU A 19 13.29 -8.79 -3.61
N LEU A 20 12.72 -7.61 -3.32
CA LEU A 20 13.53 -6.43 -3.00
C LEU A 20 14.26 -6.59 -1.66
N ASP A 21 13.59 -7.12 -0.66
CA ASP A 21 14.19 -7.42 0.64
C ASP A 21 15.40 -8.36 0.52
N GLU A 22 15.25 -9.43 -0.27
CA GLU A 22 16.34 -10.38 -0.55
C GLU A 22 17.53 -9.70 -1.25
N LEU A 23 17.25 -8.88 -2.27
CA LEU A 23 18.28 -8.11 -2.96
C LEU A 23 19.03 -7.19 -1.98
N LEU A 24 18.30 -6.40 -1.18
CA LEU A 24 18.88 -5.43 -0.24
C LEU A 24 19.74 -6.13 0.83
N LYS A 25 19.26 -7.23 1.39
CA LYS A 25 20.03 -8.06 2.33
C LYS A 25 21.30 -8.62 1.71
N GLY A 26 21.23 -9.06 0.45
CA GLY A 26 22.40 -9.49 -0.31
C GLY A 26 23.46 -8.40 -0.53
N GLN A 27 23.05 -7.13 -0.45
CA GLN A 27 23.93 -5.95 -0.51
C GLN A 27 24.34 -5.43 0.89
N GLY A 28 24.02 -6.15 1.96
CA GLY A 28 24.36 -5.77 3.34
C GLY A 28 23.42 -4.70 3.93
N VAL A 29 22.32 -4.38 3.27
CA VAL A 29 21.35 -3.39 3.78
C VAL A 29 20.38 -4.07 4.74
N THR A 30 20.27 -3.53 5.96
CA THR A 30 19.28 -4.00 6.94
C THR A 30 17.90 -3.43 6.61
N THR A 31 16.90 -4.29 6.55
CA THR A 31 15.53 -3.93 6.16
C THR A 31 14.53 -4.19 7.27
N LEU A 32 13.44 -3.42 7.27
CA LEU A 32 12.19 -3.71 7.98
C LEU A 32 11.06 -3.85 6.96
N LEU A 33 10.39 -5.00 6.95
CA LEU A 33 9.18 -5.22 6.16
C LEU A 33 7.96 -4.90 7.03
N THR A 34 7.04 -4.10 6.49
CA THR A 34 5.81 -3.73 7.17
C THR A 34 4.64 -3.54 6.19
N ARG A 35 3.47 -3.16 6.70
CA ARG A 35 2.25 -2.96 5.87
C ARG A 35 1.25 -2.04 6.54
N GLU A 36 0.35 -1.46 5.77
CA GLU A 36 -0.85 -0.80 6.23
C GLU A 36 -2.12 -1.34 5.55
N PRO A 37 -3.22 -1.54 6.33
CA PRO A 37 -3.26 -1.45 7.78
C PRO A 37 -2.62 -2.66 8.46
N GLY A 38 -2.21 -2.49 9.74
CA GLY A 38 -1.80 -3.61 10.57
C GLY A 38 -0.31 -3.72 10.87
N GLY A 39 0.47 -2.65 10.68
CA GLY A 39 1.90 -2.62 10.93
C GLY A 39 2.30 -2.52 12.41
N SER A 40 1.37 -2.25 13.32
CA SER A 40 1.57 -2.19 14.78
C SER A 40 0.61 -3.11 15.52
N CYS A 41 0.79 -3.32 16.83
CA CYS A 41 -0.14 -4.13 17.63
C CYS A 41 -1.57 -3.56 17.58
N LEU A 42 -1.73 -2.25 17.79
CA LEU A 42 -3.02 -1.57 17.62
C LEU A 42 -3.52 -1.70 16.19
N GLY A 43 -2.63 -1.55 15.23
CA GLY A 43 -2.95 -1.65 13.80
C GLY A 43 -3.53 -3.01 13.43
N GLN A 44 -3.09 -4.10 14.04
CA GLN A 44 -3.64 -5.43 13.77
C GLN A 44 -5.13 -5.53 14.17
N GLU A 45 -5.53 -4.90 15.26
CA GLU A 45 -6.95 -4.83 15.66
C GLU A 45 -7.75 -3.96 14.68
N LEU A 46 -7.19 -2.80 14.29
CA LEU A 46 -7.81 -1.92 13.29
C LEU A 46 -7.94 -2.63 11.93
N ARG A 47 -6.95 -3.41 11.52
CA ARG A 47 -7.00 -4.21 10.29
C ARG A 47 -8.18 -5.17 10.28
N ARG A 48 -8.44 -5.86 11.40
CA ARG A 48 -9.60 -6.77 11.51
C ARG A 48 -10.92 -6.03 11.30
N LEU A 49 -11.07 -4.84 11.89
CA LEU A 49 -12.25 -4.00 11.68
C LEU A 49 -12.37 -3.52 10.24
N LEU A 50 -11.27 -3.07 9.65
CA LEU A 50 -11.25 -2.47 8.31
C LEU A 50 -11.48 -3.47 7.18
N LEU A 51 -11.06 -4.72 7.33
CA LEU A 51 -11.07 -5.70 6.24
C LEU A 51 -12.15 -6.78 6.36
N HIS A 52 -12.79 -6.92 7.52
CA HIS A 52 -13.78 -7.97 7.75
C HIS A 52 -15.08 -7.71 6.98
N MET A 53 -15.62 -8.75 6.37
CA MET A 53 -16.84 -8.70 5.55
C MET A 53 -18.09 -8.24 6.32
N ASP A 54 -18.15 -8.47 7.63
CA ASP A 54 -19.29 -8.05 8.45
C ASP A 54 -19.39 -6.52 8.63
N ASN A 55 -18.36 -5.75 8.21
CA ASN A 55 -18.28 -4.30 8.31
C ASN A 55 -18.44 -3.60 6.94
N GLN A 56 -19.21 -4.18 6.01
CA GLN A 56 -19.44 -3.60 4.67
C GLN A 56 -20.19 -2.26 4.71
N ASP A 57 -21.01 -2.05 5.73
CA ASP A 57 -21.80 -0.83 5.95
C ASP A 57 -21.03 0.29 6.65
N MET A 58 -19.71 0.11 6.84
CA MET A 58 -18.88 1.13 7.47
C MET A 58 -18.95 2.46 6.70
N ALA A 59 -19.35 3.53 7.38
CA ALA A 59 -19.43 4.85 6.79
C ALA A 59 -18.04 5.33 6.30
N PRO A 60 -17.92 5.95 5.10
CA PRO A 60 -16.62 6.38 4.57
C PRO A 60 -15.78 7.26 5.50
N PRO A 61 -16.32 8.20 6.31
CA PRO A 61 -15.53 8.93 7.29
C PRO A 61 -14.99 8.04 8.43
N ALA A 62 -15.77 7.04 8.88
CA ALA A 62 -15.31 6.11 9.91
C ALA A 62 -14.16 5.24 9.40
N GLU A 63 -14.28 4.72 8.17
CA GLU A 63 -13.21 3.99 7.48
C GLU A 63 -11.93 4.84 7.41
N LEU A 64 -12.06 6.10 6.98
CA LEU A 64 -10.93 7.03 6.92
C LEU A 64 -10.23 7.22 8.25
N PHE A 65 -10.98 7.51 9.33
CA PHE A 65 -10.37 7.75 10.65
C PHE A 65 -9.66 6.52 11.21
N LEU A 66 -10.17 5.32 10.94
CA LEU A 66 -9.49 4.08 11.33
C LEU A 66 -8.16 3.89 10.58
N TYR A 67 -8.11 4.20 9.27
CA TYR A 67 -6.85 4.18 8.52
C TYR A 67 -5.85 5.21 9.02
N LEU A 68 -6.30 6.42 9.35
CA LEU A 68 -5.43 7.47 9.89
C LEU A 68 -4.90 7.11 11.28
N ALA A 69 -5.73 6.50 12.13
CA ALA A 69 -5.32 6.03 13.45
C ALA A 69 -4.27 4.91 13.35
N ASP A 70 -4.49 3.92 12.46
CA ASP A 70 -3.51 2.88 12.16
C ASP A 70 -2.17 3.49 11.73
N ARG A 71 -2.20 4.40 10.77
CA ARG A 71 -1.02 5.07 10.22
C ARG A 71 -0.25 5.87 11.25
N ALA A 72 -0.93 6.69 12.04
CA ALA A 72 -0.28 7.48 13.08
C ALA A 72 0.47 6.61 14.09
N GLN A 73 -0.16 5.52 14.53
CA GLN A 73 0.46 4.56 15.45
C GLN A 73 1.62 3.80 14.80
N HIS A 74 1.47 3.39 13.54
CA HIS A 74 2.47 2.67 12.78
C HIS A 74 3.73 3.53 12.56
N VAL A 75 3.55 4.80 12.16
CA VAL A 75 4.66 5.75 12.02
C VAL A 75 5.41 5.92 13.32
N ALA A 76 4.69 6.15 14.42
CA ALA A 76 5.30 6.44 15.72
C ALA A 76 6.05 5.24 16.31
N GLN A 77 5.46 4.05 16.23
CA GLN A 77 6.01 2.86 16.93
C GLN A 77 6.93 2.00 16.09
N VAL A 78 6.83 2.05 14.75
CA VAL A 78 7.50 1.07 13.88
C VAL A 78 8.40 1.76 12.87
N ILE A 79 7.83 2.69 12.04
CA ILE A 79 8.60 3.23 10.92
C ILE A 79 9.71 4.16 11.39
N ARG A 80 9.39 5.18 12.22
CA ARG A 80 10.38 6.15 12.71
C ARG A 80 11.51 5.50 13.50
N PRO A 81 11.26 4.57 14.44
CA PRO A 81 12.34 3.88 15.15
C PRO A 81 13.24 3.09 14.20
N ALA A 82 12.68 2.36 13.23
CA ALA A 82 13.48 1.60 12.28
C ALA A 82 14.36 2.49 11.39
N LEU A 83 13.82 3.63 10.93
CA LEU A 83 14.60 4.61 10.17
C LEU A 83 15.71 5.24 11.01
N ALA A 84 15.44 5.52 12.29
CA ALA A 84 16.45 6.04 13.23
C ALA A 84 17.59 5.03 13.49
N GLU A 85 17.31 3.74 13.41
CA GLU A 85 18.31 2.67 13.46
C GLU A 85 19.07 2.47 12.12
N GLY A 86 18.82 3.29 11.11
CA GLY A 86 19.46 3.19 9.80
C GLY A 86 18.89 2.08 8.89
N LYS A 87 17.79 1.44 9.28
CA LYS A 87 17.14 0.41 8.45
C LYS A 87 16.43 1.02 7.25
N TRP A 88 16.37 0.28 6.15
CA TRP A 88 15.44 0.58 5.07
C TRP A 88 14.08 -0.01 5.42
N VAL A 89 13.03 0.81 5.32
CA VAL A 89 11.65 0.38 5.58
C VAL A 89 10.95 0.13 4.25
N LEU A 90 10.41 -1.07 4.07
CA LEU A 90 9.60 -1.46 2.92
C LEU A 90 8.16 -1.69 3.40
N SER A 91 7.21 -0.87 2.96
CA SER A 91 5.80 -0.98 3.37
C SER A 91 4.90 -1.41 2.22
N ASP A 92 4.05 -2.43 2.46
CA ASP A 92 2.90 -2.73 1.60
C ASP A 92 1.79 -1.74 1.94
N ARG A 93 1.61 -0.73 1.12
CA ARG A 93 0.74 0.44 1.27
C ARG A 93 1.22 1.47 2.31
N PHE A 94 0.76 2.70 2.13
CA PHE A 94 0.93 3.82 3.04
C PHE A 94 -0.10 4.93 2.73
N ALA A 95 0.27 6.19 2.94
CA ALA A 95 -0.62 7.35 2.85
C ALA A 95 -1.28 7.54 1.46
N ASP A 96 -0.61 7.14 0.38
CA ASP A 96 -1.14 7.23 -0.98
C ASP A 96 -2.40 6.37 -1.16
N SER A 97 -2.45 5.18 -0.52
CA SER A 97 -3.64 4.33 -0.51
C SER A 97 -4.88 5.08 0.02
N THR A 98 -4.75 5.87 1.08
CA THR A 98 -5.89 6.61 1.66
C THR A 98 -6.44 7.65 0.68
N VAL A 99 -5.55 8.42 0.02
CA VAL A 99 -6.00 9.40 -0.98
C VAL A 99 -6.75 8.72 -2.11
N VAL A 100 -6.29 7.54 -2.52
CA VAL A 100 -6.87 6.82 -3.66
C VAL A 100 -8.16 6.07 -3.27
N TYR A 101 -8.14 5.27 -2.22
CA TYR A 101 -9.31 4.44 -1.84
C TYR A 101 -10.44 5.29 -1.28
N GLN A 102 -10.16 6.14 -0.29
CA GLN A 102 -11.19 6.97 0.32
C GLN A 102 -11.52 8.20 -0.55
N GLY A 103 -10.57 8.72 -1.33
CA GLY A 103 -10.81 9.81 -2.28
C GLY A 103 -11.46 9.32 -3.56
N TYR A 104 -10.70 8.79 -4.48
CA TYR A 104 -11.20 8.38 -5.80
C TYR A 104 -12.19 7.20 -5.70
N GLY A 105 -11.98 6.25 -4.80
CA GLY A 105 -12.86 5.11 -4.58
C GLY A 105 -14.18 5.48 -3.91
N ARG A 106 -14.14 6.14 -2.74
CA ARG A 106 -15.30 6.50 -1.89
C ARG A 106 -15.87 7.90 -2.18
N GLY A 107 -15.17 8.76 -2.92
CA GLY A 107 -15.62 10.10 -3.27
C GLY A 107 -15.37 11.18 -2.23
N LEU A 108 -14.48 10.96 -1.26
CA LEU A 108 -14.05 12.02 -0.33
C LEU A 108 -13.07 12.98 -1.02
N ASP A 109 -13.02 14.24 -0.56
CA ASP A 109 -12.15 15.26 -1.16
C ASP A 109 -10.65 14.93 -0.99
N PRO A 110 -9.88 14.73 -2.07
CA PRO A 110 -8.46 14.36 -2.00
C PRO A 110 -7.58 15.38 -1.28
N LYS A 111 -7.93 16.68 -1.32
CA LYS A 111 -7.17 17.72 -0.60
C LYS A 111 -7.33 17.60 0.90
N THR A 112 -8.54 17.37 1.36
CA THR A 112 -8.83 17.07 2.77
C THR A 112 -8.11 15.82 3.23
N LEU A 113 -8.13 14.75 2.42
CA LEU A 113 -7.43 13.51 2.73
C LEU A 113 -5.91 13.70 2.83
N HIS A 114 -5.32 14.48 1.93
CA HIS A 114 -3.90 14.81 2.00
C HIS A 114 -3.56 15.56 3.30
N THR A 115 -4.35 16.58 3.67
CA THR A 115 -4.15 17.34 4.92
C THR A 115 -4.27 16.44 6.15
N LEU A 116 -5.23 15.53 6.20
CA LEU A 116 -5.37 14.59 7.31
C LEU A 116 -4.23 13.58 7.36
N ASN A 117 -3.73 13.14 6.20
CA ASN A 117 -2.53 12.30 6.13
C ASN A 117 -1.29 13.03 6.66
N GLU A 118 -1.11 14.33 6.36
CA GLU A 118 0.00 15.13 6.91
C GLU A 118 0.03 15.07 8.45
N VAL A 119 -1.14 15.15 9.09
CA VAL A 119 -1.25 15.00 10.54
C VAL A 119 -0.87 13.58 10.98
N ALA A 120 -1.38 12.56 10.30
CA ALA A 120 -1.14 11.16 10.66
C ALA A 120 0.32 10.74 10.46
N VAL A 121 0.98 11.18 9.38
CA VAL A 121 2.38 10.84 9.10
C VAL A 121 3.38 11.73 9.87
N GLY A 122 2.92 12.89 10.35
CA GLY A 122 3.79 13.85 11.07
C GLY A 122 4.99 14.31 10.23
N GLY A 123 4.78 14.58 8.93
CA GLY A 123 5.82 14.99 7.99
C GLY A 123 6.68 13.84 7.44
N LEU A 124 6.38 12.58 7.76
CA LEU A 124 7.12 11.44 7.22
C LEU A 124 6.45 10.93 5.93
N TRP A 125 7.03 11.24 4.79
CA TRP A 125 6.62 10.69 3.50
C TRP A 125 7.66 9.67 2.99
N PRO A 126 7.24 8.73 2.10
CA PRO A 126 8.18 7.83 1.46
C PRO A 126 9.19 8.57 0.58
N ASP A 127 10.45 8.12 0.59
CA ASP A 127 11.47 8.56 -0.36
C ASP A 127 11.15 8.10 -1.77
N LEU A 128 10.55 6.90 -1.91
CA LEU A 128 10.13 6.32 -3.18
C LEU A 128 8.83 5.51 -2.98
N THR A 129 7.86 5.74 -3.85
CA THR A 129 6.65 4.92 -3.97
C THR A 129 6.69 4.15 -5.29
N LEU A 130 6.62 2.84 -5.23
CA LEU A 130 6.56 1.92 -6.37
C LEU A 130 5.10 1.52 -6.60
N LEU A 131 4.46 2.15 -7.58
CA LEU A 131 3.08 1.88 -7.96
C LEU A 131 3.04 0.75 -9.01
N LEU A 132 2.59 -0.43 -8.59
CA LEU A 132 2.37 -1.56 -9.47
C LEU A 132 1.03 -1.41 -10.19
N ASP A 133 1.05 -1.12 -11.49
CA ASP A 133 -0.16 -0.95 -12.31
C ASP A 133 -0.58 -2.24 -13.01
N LEU A 134 -1.84 -2.60 -12.81
CA LEU A 134 -2.47 -3.78 -13.39
C LEU A 134 -3.94 -3.46 -13.75
N PRO A 135 -4.50 -3.97 -14.86
CA PRO A 135 -5.94 -3.84 -15.10
C PRO A 135 -6.78 -4.34 -13.93
N ALA A 136 -7.83 -3.60 -13.58
CA ALA A 136 -8.65 -3.85 -12.39
C ALA A 136 -9.24 -5.27 -12.38
N GLU A 137 -9.72 -5.75 -13.52
CA GLU A 137 -10.27 -7.10 -13.70
C GLU A 137 -9.24 -8.18 -13.36
N THR A 138 -8.02 -8.00 -13.86
CA THR A 138 -6.93 -8.96 -13.62
C THR A 138 -6.52 -8.98 -12.14
N GLY A 139 -6.40 -7.79 -11.55
CA GLY A 139 -6.05 -7.65 -10.13
C GLY A 139 -7.10 -8.27 -9.21
N LEU A 140 -8.36 -7.94 -9.43
CA LEU A 140 -9.48 -8.47 -8.65
C LEU A 140 -9.57 -10.00 -8.74
N ASN A 141 -9.47 -10.57 -9.95
CA ASN A 141 -9.50 -12.03 -10.13
C ASN A 141 -8.35 -12.73 -9.37
N ARG A 142 -7.13 -12.17 -9.41
CA ARG A 142 -5.99 -12.71 -8.66
C ARG A 142 -6.21 -12.63 -7.14
N ALA A 143 -6.77 -11.51 -6.65
CA ALA A 143 -7.05 -11.32 -5.23
C ALA A 143 -8.12 -12.28 -4.71
N LEU A 144 -9.23 -12.44 -5.44
CA LEU A 144 -10.29 -13.39 -5.10
C LEU A 144 -9.79 -14.83 -5.07
N ALA A 145 -9.02 -15.25 -6.09
CA ALA A 145 -8.43 -16.59 -6.14
C ALA A 145 -7.47 -16.85 -4.96
N ARG A 146 -6.67 -15.85 -4.59
CA ARG A 146 -5.79 -15.93 -3.41
C ARG A 146 -6.59 -16.06 -2.12
N ASN A 147 -7.58 -15.19 -1.89
CA ASN A 147 -8.37 -15.20 -0.66
C ASN A 147 -9.15 -16.51 -0.49
N LEU A 148 -9.66 -17.07 -1.59
CA LEU A 148 -10.33 -18.38 -1.58
C LEU A 148 -9.34 -19.49 -1.20
N ARG A 149 -8.17 -19.52 -1.82
CA ARG A 149 -7.11 -20.52 -1.54
C ARG A 149 -6.63 -20.46 -0.08
N ASP A 150 -6.47 -19.23 0.45
CA ASP A 150 -5.91 -18.99 1.77
C ASP A 150 -6.99 -19.00 2.88
N GLY A 151 -8.27 -19.22 2.55
CA GLY A 151 -9.40 -19.26 3.49
C GLY A 151 -9.75 -17.92 4.13
N LYS A 152 -9.31 -16.80 3.53
CA LYS A 152 -9.41 -15.45 4.13
C LYS A 152 -10.54 -14.58 3.58
N SER A 153 -11.42 -15.14 2.76
CA SER A 153 -12.47 -14.36 2.07
C SER A 153 -13.39 -13.59 3.02
N ARG A 154 -13.68 -14.13 4.22
CA ARG A 154 -14.50 -13.44 5.22
C ARG A 154 -13.70 -12.42 6.05
N GLU A 155 -12.47 -12.74 6.38
CA GLU A 155 -11.63 -11.94 7.27
C GLU A 155 -10.99 -10.73 6.57
N GLU A 156 -10.65 -10.87 5.29
CA GLU A 156 -9.92 -9.85 4.53
C GLU A 156 -10.57 -9.52 3.16
N GLY A 157 -11.83 -9.90 2.92
CA GLY A 157 -12.50 -9.80 1.62
C GLY A 157 -13.31 -8.54 1.37
N ARG A 158 -13.37 -7.59 2.32
CA ARG A 158 -14.29 -6.43 2.25
C ARG A 158 -14.06 -5.57 1.01
N PHE A 159 -12.82 -5.31 0.63
CA PHE A 159 -12.53 -4.55 -0.58
C PHE A 159 -12.70 -5.38 -1.86
N GLU A 160 -12.35 -6.66 -1.85
CA GLU A 160 -12.58 -7.54 -2.99
C GLU A 160 -14.08 -7.77 -3.28
N ALA A 161 -14.95 -7.53 -2.31
CA ALA A 161 -16.41 -7.59 -2.47
C ALA A 161 -17.00 -6.33 -3.13
N GLU A 162 -16.22 -5.26 -3.27
CA GLU A 162 -16.65 -4.05 -3.98
C GLU A 162 -16.87 -4.33 -5.48
N ALA A 163 -17.78 -3.58 -6.09
CA ALA A 163 -18.03 -3.69 -7.52
C ALA A 163 -16.77 -3.37 -8.34
N LEU A 164 -16.62 -4.02 -9.50
CA LEU A 164 -15.48 -3.81 -10.41
C LEU A 164 -15.24 -2.33 -10.73
N GLU A 165 -16.31 -1.54 -10.82
CA GLU A 165 -16.23 -0.11 -11.07
C GLU A 165 -15.50 0.66 -9.96
N PHE A 166 -15.62 0.22 -8.70
CA PHE A 166 -14.83 0.77 -7.60
C PHE A 166 -13.33 0.52 -7.85
N HIS A 167 -12.94 -0.70 -8.21
CA HIS A 167 -11.54 -1.04 -8.50
C HIS A 167 -10.97 -0.28 -9.70
N ARG A 168 -11.80 -0.02 -10.72
CA ARG A 168 -11.41 0.83 -11.86
C ARG A 168 -11.14 2.27 -11.40
N ARG A 169 -12.04 2.87 -10.62
CA ARG A 169 -11.81 4.23 -10.06
C ARG A 169 -10.57 4.28 -9.17
N VAL A 170 -10.33 3.26 -8.36
CA VAL A 170 -9.11 3.17 -7.53
C VAL A 170 -7.86 3.12 -8.41
N ARG A 171 -7.82 2.29 -9.45
CA ARG A 171 -6.69 2.25 -10.38
C ARG A 171 -6.45 3.59 -11.07
N GLU A 172 -7.49 4.20 -11.63
CA GLU A 172 -7.41 5.53 -12.27
C GLU A 172 -6.96 6.60 -11.28
N GLY A 173 -7.45 6.53 -10.04
CA GLY A 173 -7.01 7.39 -8.95
C GLY A 173 -5.51 7.26 -8.67
N TYR A 174 -4.98 6.05 -8.62
CA TYR A 174 -3.53 5.83 -8.47
C TYR A 174 -2.73 6.46 -9.61
N LEU A 175 -3.14 6.26 -10.85
CA LEU A 175 -2.44 6.82 -12.02
C LEU A 175 -2.48 8.36 -12.03
N THR A 176 -3.64 8.93 -11.70
CA THR A 176 -3.82 10.39 -11.57
C THR A 176 -2.94 10.93 -10.44
N TRP A 177 -2.97 10.29 -9.27
CA TRP A 177 -2.16 10.69 -8.11
C TRP A 177 -0.66 10.59 -8.39
N ALA A 178 -0.23 9.52 -9.05
CA ALA A 178 1.16 9.35 -9.47
C ALA A 178 1.62 10.43 -10.45
N ALA A 179 0.74 10.87 -11.36
CA ALA A 179 1.05 11.94 -12.30
C ALA A 179 1.27 13.31 -11.61
N LEU A 180 0.66 13.53 -10.43
CA LEU A 180 0.83 14.72 -9.61
C LEU A 180 2.08 14.67 -8.71
N HIS A 181 2.60 13.46 -8.44
CA HIS A 181 3.72 13.22 -7.50
C HIS A 181 4.87 12.47 -8.17
N ARG A 182 5.22 12.85 -9.39
CA ARG A 182 6.26 12.18 -10.20
C ARG A 182 7.66 12.24 -9.58
N GLU A 183 7.89 13.16 -8.66
CA GLU A 183 9.15 13.29 -7.93
C GLU A 183 9.45 12.08 -7.04
N ARG A 184 8.41 11.39 -6.52
CA ARG A 184 8.56 10.23 -5.63
C ARG A 184 7.80 8.97 -6.05
N ILE A 185 6.76 9.07 -6.91
CA ILE A 185 5.98 7.91 -7.35
C ILE A 185 6.44 7.44 -8.73
N ARG A 186 6.79 6.15 -8.85
CA ARG A 186 7.14 5.49 -10.10
C ARG A 186 6.12 4.43 -10.45
N VAL A 187 5.50 4.56 -11.62
CA VAL A 187 4.52 3.59 -12.14
C VAL A 187 5.26 2.44 -12.81
N ILE A 188 4.94 1.23 -12.41
CA ILE A 188 5.55 -0.02 -12.92
C ILE A 188 4.45 -0.89 -13.51
N PRO A 189 4.45 -1.17 -14.83
CA PRO A 189 3.57 -2.17 -15.43
C PRO A 189 3.77 -3.54 -14.78
N ALA A 190 2.67 -4.16 -14.26
CA ALA A 190 2.73 -5.39 -13.47
C ALA A 190 1.96 -6.57 -14.10
N GLN A 191 1.82 -6.55 -15.45
CA GLN A 191 1.13 -7.61 -16.19
C GLN A 191 2.04 -8.82 -16.48
N ASP A 192 3.35 -8.61 -16.50
CA ASP A 192 4.34 -9.61 -16.84
C ASP A 192 4.63 -10.59 -15.68
N SER A 193 5.60 -11.50 -15.87
CA SER A 193 6.04 -12.40 -14.83
C SER A 193 6.60 -11.65 -13.60
N PRO A 194 6.55 -12.22 -12.41
CA PRO A 194 7.12 -11.60 -11.21
C PRO A 194 8.58 -11.16 -11.39
N GLU A 195 9.38 -11.95 -12.10
CA GLU A 195 10.79 -11.69 -12.36
C GLU A 195 10.96 -10.47 -13.29
N ALA A 196 10.17 -10.38 -14.35
CA ALA A 196 10.21 -9.24 -15.27
C ALA A 196 9.77 -7.94 -14.59
N VAL A 197 8.74 -7.99 -13.73
CA VAL A 197 8.33 -6.85 -12.90
C VAL A 197 9.45 -6.48 -11.93
N PHE A 198 10.10 -7.46 -11.31
CA PHE A 198 11.20 -7.23 -10.39
C PHE A 198 12.39 -6.53 -11.05
N GLN A 199 12.73 -6.84 -12.30
CA GLN A 199 13.81 -6.12 -13.01
C GLN A 199 13.51 -4.61 -13.12
N ARG A 200 12.24 -4.23 -13.29
CA ARG A 200 11.83 -2.81 -13.29
C ARG A 200 11.94 -2.18 -11.91
N VAL A 201 11.53 -2.90 -10.86
CA VAL A 201 11.70 -2.48 -9.45
C VAL A 201 13.18 -2.28 -9.14
N LYS A 202 14.01 -3.27 -9.48
CA LYS A 202 15.45 -3.26 -9.26
C LYS A 202 16.12 -2.05 -9.93
N ALA A 203 15.81 -1.78 -11.20
CA ALA A 203 16.37 -0.66 -11.93
C ALA A 203 16.08 0.72 -11.29
N LEU A 204 14.97 0.85 -10.55
CA LEU A 204 14.59 2.07 -9.83
C LEU A 204 15.27 2.18 -8.46
N VAL A 205 15.60 1.07 -7.84
CA VAL A 205 16.15 1.03 -6.47
C VAL A 205 17.69 0.94 -6.46
N GLU A 206 18.31 0.26 -7.43
CA GLU A 206 19.77 0.14 -7.50
C GLU A 206 20.52 1.48 -7.43
N PRO A 207 20.09 2.59 -8.09
CA PRO A 207 20.75 3.88 -7.96
C PRO A 207 20.69 4.50 -6.56
N LEU A 208 19.85 3.98 -5.66
CA LEU A 208 19.68 4.46 -4.30
C LEU A 208 20.52 3.69 -3.28
N LEU A 209 21.15 2.59 -3.71
CA LEU A 209 22.01 1.78 -2.84
C LEU A 209 23.22 2.60 -2.35
N PRO A 210 23.66 2.38 -1.09
CA PRO A 210 24.78 3.09 -0.50
C PRO A 210 26.12 2.80 -1.19
#